data_a0e3185b7a0fca9033628ece8e6d6877
#
_entry.id   a0e3185b7a0fca9033628ece8e6d6877
#
_cell.length_a   1.000
_cell.length_b   1.000
_cell.length_c   1.000
_cell.angle_alpha   90.00
_cell.angle_beta   90.00
_cell.angle_gamma   90.00
#
_symmetry.space_group_name_H-M   'P 1'
#
loop_
_entity.id
_entity.type
_entity.pdbx_description
1 polymer ?
#
loop_
_entity_poly.entity_id
_entity_poly.type
_entity_poly.pdbx_seq_one_letter_code
_entity_poly.pdbx_strand_id
1 'polypeptide(L)'
;EIIPRKDKRIILTSCDLGLSDNSSSLKTLPDNHPLELIVRMLKFYAPKSGLEITTNCQAPKGSGIGGSSALSIALHGALNRLTGRGYRKAEMIEIAKNIETQVIKVPAGCQDYFPAMYGGVRKVLPGFRSTETEKFAISPAELTRHFVLCYTGKPRNSGINNWEVTKKSVDGNRTVIRHLKSIRDCAVEMEQELSRGQLKNLAPIFKKEWKARKQLAPNMSTPQMDQLIRSAMKKGALAGKD
;
A
#
# COMPACT_ATOMS: atom_id res chain seq x y z
N GLU A 1 -0.37 -14.05 -13.04
CA GLU A 1 -0.91 -15.34 -13.50
C GLU A 1 -0.52 -16.45 -12.53
N ILE A 2 -1.40 -17.45 -12.34
CA ILE A 2 -1.12 -18.66 -11.54
C ILE A 2 -1.60 -19.87 -12.34
N ILE A 3 -0.69 -20.78 -12.63
CA ILE A 3 -0.97 -22.00 -13.39
C ILE A 3 -0.73 -23.22 -12.49
N PRO A 4 -1.76 -24.05 -12.22
CA PRO A 4 -1.59 -25.30 -11.49
C PRO A 4 -0.74 -26.32 -12.27
N ARG A 5 0.13 -27.04 -11.56
CA ARG A 5 1.00 -28.08 -12.09
C ARG A 5 0.56 -29.46 -11.61
N LYS A 6 0.85 -30.49 -12.39
CA LYS A 6 0.59 -31.89 -12.00
C LYS A 6 1.61 -32.42 -10.98
N ASP A 7 2.81 -31.83 -10.95
CA ASP A 7 3.87 -32.17 -9.99
C ASP A 7 3.77 -31.29 -8.70
N LYS A 8 4.78 -31.33 -7.84
CA LYS A 8 4.87 -30.52 -6.60
C LYS A 8 5.73 -29.29 -6.74
N ARG A 9 6.30 -29.03 -7.90
CA ARG A 9 7.23 -27.92 -8.13
C ARG A 9 6.54 -26.57 -7.97
N ILE A 10 7.28 -25.62 -7.45
CA ILE A 10 6.87 -24.22 -7.37
C ILE A 10 7.83 -23.40 -8.23
N ILE A 11 7.30 -22.80 -9.29
CA ILE A 11 8.03 -21.92 -10.18
C ILE A 11 7.52 -20.50 -9.93
N LEU A 12 8.42 -19.59 -9.55
CA LEU A 12 8.12 -18.19 -9.28
C LEU A 12 8.85 -17.31 -10.29
N THR A 13 8.15 -16.40 -10.92
CA THR A 13 8.72 -15.37 -11.80
C THR A 13 8.14 -14.01 -11.45
N SER A 14 9.01 -13.05 -11.11
CA SER A 14 8.67 -11.63 -10.97
C SER A 14 9.30 -10.87 -12.13
N CYS A 15 8.50 -10.48 -13.11
CA CYS A 15 8.99 -9.82 -14.32
C CYS A 15 9.55 -8.43 -14.01
N ASP A 16 8.91 -7.69 -13.10
CA ASP A 16 9.29 -6.35 -12.68
C ASP A 16 10.58 -6.32 -11.84
N LEU A 17 10.88 -7.41 -11.12
CA LEU A 17 12.11 -7.54 -10.34
C LEU A 17 13.23 -8.28 -11.08
N GLY A 18 12.93 -8.91 -12.23
CA GLY A 18 13.87 -9.77 -12.95
C GLY A 18 14.31 -10.99 -12.14
N LEU A 19 13.44 -11.50 -11.26
CA LEU A 19 13.73 -12.63 -10.38
C LEU A 19 12.92 -13.86 -10.80
N SER A 20 13.58 -15.01 -10.77
CA SER A 20 12.92 -16.31 -10.95
C SER A 20 13.48 -17.36 -10.00
N ASP A 21 12.64 -18.29 -9.59
CA ASP A 21 13.03 -19.46 -8.79
C ASP A 21 12.25 -20.70 -9.23
N ASN A 22 12.86 -21.87 -9.02
CA ASN A 22 12.28 -23.16 -9.38
C ASN A 22 12.59 -24.16 -8.27
N SER A 23 11.69 -24.27 -7.33
CA SER A 23 11.79 -25.16 -6.18
C SER A 23 11.06 -26.48 -6.40
N SER A 24 11.61 -27.58 -5.86
CA SER A 24 11.02 -28.91 -6.00
C SER A 24 9.65 -29.04 -5.30
N SER A 25 9.41 -28.22 -4.28
CA SER A 25 8.14 -28.18 -3.55
C SER A 25 8.01 -26.90 -2.74
N LEU A 26 6.80 -26.63 -2.23
CA LEU A 26 6.55 -25.53 -1.29
C LEU A 26 7.40 -25.63 0.00
N LYS A 27 7.72 -26.84 0.44
CA LYS A 27 8.49 -27.07 1.68
C LYS A 27 9.96 -26.66 1.54
N THR A 28 10.49 -26.67 0.32
CA THR A 28 11.90 -26.33 0.06
C THR A 28 12.13 -24.81 -0.11
N LEU A 29 11.07 -24.01 -0.18
CA LEU A 29 11.18 -22.56 -0.26
C LEU A 29 11.59 -21.96 1.11
N PRO A 30 12.72 -21.23 1.19
CA PRO A 30 13.18 -20.63 2.43
C PRO A 30 12.29 -19.44 2.86
N ASP A 31 12.29 -19.12 4.16
CA ASP A 31 11.50 -17.97 4.67
C ASP A 31 12.09 -16.62 4.27
N ASN A 32 13.42 -16.55 4.08
CA ASN A 32 14.12 -15.33 3.62
C ASN A 32 14.30 -15.27 2.10
N HIS A 33 13.32 -15.79 1.36
CA HIS A 33 13.34 -15.79 -0.10
C HIS A 33 13.31 -14.36 -0.67
N PRO A 34 13.99 -14.06 -1.82
CA PRO A 34 13.90 -12.73 -2.47
C PRO A 34 12.46 -12.30 -2.81
N LEU A 35 11.56 -13.27 -3.06
CA LEU A 35 10.13 -13.08 -3.26
C LEU A 35 9.33 -13.47 -2.01
N GLU A 36 9.78 -13.03 -0.82
CA GLU A 36 9.25 -13.46 0.49
C GLU A 36 7.74 -13.29 0.60
N LEU A 37 7.18 -12.19 0.09
CA LEU A 37 5.73 -11.94 0.14
C LEU A 37 4.95 -13.06 -0.57
N ILE A 38 5.37 -13.47 -1.76
CA ILE A 38 4.73 -14.56 -2.53
C ILE A 38 4.89 -15.88 -1.79
N VAL A 39 6.09 -16.18 -1.30
CA VAL A 39 6.39 -17.41 -0.57
C VAL A 39 5.54 -17.55 0.70
N ARG A 40 5.42 -16.49 1.50
CA ARG A 40 4.59 -16.49 2.71
C ARG A 40 3.11 -16.71 2.40
N MET A 41 2.60 -16.09 1.34
CA MET A 41 1.23 -16.35 0.88
C MET A 41 1.03 -17.79 0.45
N LEU A 42 1.96 -18.36 -0.30
CA LEU A 42 1.91 -19.77 -0.69
C LEU A 42 1.91 -20.69 0.52
N LYS A 43 2.78 -20.43 1.52
CA LYS A 43 2.80 -21.19 2.77
C LYS A 43 1.50 -21.07 3.55
N PHE A 44 0.88 -19.88 3.58
CA PHE A 44 -0.41 -19.67 4.22
C PHE A 44 -1.56 -20.45 3.53
N TYR A 45 -1.65 -20.38 2.20
CA TYR A 45 -2.70 -21.07 1.46
C TYR A 45 -2.46 -22.58 1.32
N ALA A 46 -1.21 -23.02 1.38
CA ALA A 46 -0.78 -24.42 1.31
C ALA A 46 -1.44 -25.18 0.15
N PRO A 47 -1.24 -24.78 -1.13
CA PRO A 47 -1.84 -25.45 -2.27
C PRO A 47 -1.43 -26.92 -2.33
N LYS A 48 -2.37 -27.79 -2.73
CA LYS A 48 -2.14 -29.25 -2.78
C LYS A 48 -1.26 -29.70 -3.96
N SER A 49 -1.23 -28.92 -5.04
CA SER A 49 -0.41 -29.16 -6.25
C SER A 49 0.74 -28.15 -6.34
N GLY A 50 1.70 -28.41 -7.23
CA GLY A 50 2.68 -27.41 -7.62
C GLY A 50 2.02 -26.25 -8.38
N LEU A 51 2.71 -25.14 -8.46
CA LEU A 51 2.23 -23.93 -9.12
C LEU A 51 3.34 -23.28 -9.94
N GLU A 52 2.96 -22.69 -11.05
CA GLU A 52 3.76 -21.69 -11.75
C GLU A 52 3.09 -20.32 -11.56
N ILE A 53 3.84 -19.38 -11.01
CA ILE A 53 3.34 -18.04 -10.65
C ILE A 53 4.20 -17.01 -11.36
N THR A 54 3.57 -16.20 -12.19
CA THR A 54 4.18 -15.03 -12.83
C THR A 54 3.52 -13.77 -12.30
N THR A 55 4.35 -12.86 -11.80
CA THR A 55 3.93 -11.52 -11.34
C THR A 55 4.60 -10.44 -12.18
N ASN A 56 3.90 -9.33 -12.36
CA ASN A 56 4.42 -8.13 -13.00
C ASN A 56 3.75 -6.91 -12.37
N CYS A 57 4.50 -6.13 -11.62
CA CYS A 57 4.02 -4.91 -11.00
C CYS A 57 4.49 -3.70 -11.82
N GLN A 58 3.55 -2.93 -12.37
CA GLN A 58 3.90 -1.72 -13.12
C GLN A 58 4.36 -0.57 -12.21
N ALA A 59 3.98 -0.60 -10.93
CA ALA A 59 4.46 0.35 -9.94
C ALA A 59 5.90 -0.01 -9.53
N PRO A 60 6.88 0.91 -9.67
CA PRO A 60 8.24 0.64 -9.27
C PRO A 60 8.32 0.25 -7.78
N LYS A 61 9.16 -0.74 -7.46
CA LYS A 61 9.38 -1.17 -6.07
C LYS A 61 9.78 0.03 -5.19
N GLY A 62 9.11 0.19 -4.05
CA GLY A 62 9.38 1.29 -3.12
C GLY A 62 8.90 2.67 -3.58
N SER A 63 8.01 2.74 -4.59
CA SER A 63 7.42 3.99 -5.07
C SER A 63 6.41 4.62 -4.10
N GLY A 64 5.95 3.88 -3.08
CA GLY A 64 5.03 4.40 -2.07
C GLY A 64 3.56 4.51 -2.51
N ILE A 65 3.18 3.91 -3.64
CA ILE A 65 1.82 3.96 -4.19
C ILE A 65 1.03 2.66 -3.99
N GLY A 66 1.38 1.86 -2.99
CA GLY A 66 0.63 0.64 -2.63
C GLY A 66 0.85 -0.55 -3.55
N GLY A 67 1.99 -0.63 -4.29
CA GLY A 67 2.27 -1.73 -5.22
C GLY A 67 2.31 -3.10 -4.53
N SER A 68 2.90 -3.22 -3.34
CA SER A 68 2.91 -4.47 -2.55
C SER A 68 1.51 -4.89 -2.12
N SER A 69 0.68 -3.95 -1.68
CA SER A 69 -0.70 -4.21 -1.28
C SER A 69 -1.55 -4.66 -2.47
N ALA A 70 -1.37 -4.05 -3.65
CA ALA A 70 -2.05 -4.46 -4.87
C ALA A 70 -1.64 -5.88 -5.30
N LEU A 71 -0.33 -6.20 -5.27
CA LEU A 71 0.17 -7.55 -5.52
C LEU A 71 -0.39 -8.56 -4.52
N SER A 72 -0.39 -8.20 -3.22
CA SER A 72 -0.96 -9.04 -2.16
C SER A 72 -2.41 -9.38 -2.44
N ILE A 73 -3.24 -8.40 -2.73
CA ILE A 73 -4.68 -8.61 -2.99
C ILE A 73 -4.90 -9.46 -4.23
N ALA A 74 -4.14 -9.24 -5.31
CA ALA A 74 -4.24 -10.04 -6.53
C ALA A 74 -3.89 -11.51 -6.26
N LEU A 75 -2.80 -11.78 -5.53
CA LEU A 75 -2.38 -13.12 -5.14
C LEU A 75 -3.40 -13.79 -4.19
N HIS A 76 -3.90 -13.05 -3.20
CA HIS A 76 -4.93 -13.56 -2.29
C HIS A 76 -6.20 -13.97 -3.04
N GLY A 77 -6.68 -13.15 -3.98
CA GLY A 77 -7.86 -13.47 -4.79
C GLY A 77 -7.66 -14.75 -5.60
N ALA A 78 -6.50 -14.88 -6.26
CA ALA A 78 -6.17 -16.03 -7.07
C ALA A 78 -5.99 -17.32 -6.23
N LEU A 79 -5.21 -17.25 -5.13
CA LEU A 79 -4.95 -18.39 -4.26
C LEU A 79 -6.19 -18.81 -3.47
N ASN A 80 -7.00 -17.86 -3.00
CA ASN A 80 -8.28 -18.16 -2.33
C ASN A 80 -9.21 -18.97 -3.24
N ARG A 81 -9.35 -18.56 -4.50
CA ARG A 81 -10.14 -19.30 -5.51
C ARG A 81 -9.53 -20.67 -5.81
N LEU A 82 -8.21 -20.74 -6.04
CA LEU A 82 -7.51 -21.98 -6.39
C LEU A 82 -7.61 -23.03 -5.29
N THR A 83 -7.49 -22.62 -4.04
CA THR A 83 -7.48 -23.54 -2.87
C THR A 83 -8.86 -23.79 -2.28
N GLY A 84 -9.89 -23.09 -2.74
CA GLY A 84 -11.26 -23.23 -2.24
C GLY A 84 -11.43 -22.80 -0.77
N ARG A 85 -10.58 -21.92 -0.24
CA ARG A 85 -10.63 -21.50 1.19
C ARG A 85 -11.88 -20.68 1.52
N GLY A 86 -12.46 -19.98 0.56
CA GLY A 86 -13.71 -19.22 0.75
C GLY A 86 -13.60 -17.96 1.61
N TYR A 87 -12.38 -17.42 1.80
CA TYR A 87 -12.19 -16.17 2.56
C TYR A 87 -12.93 -15.01 1.89
N ARG A 88 -13.66 -14.25 2.70
CA ARG A 88 -14.33 -13.01 2.29
C ARG A 88 -13.31 -11.89 2.07
N LYS A 89 -13.69 -10.86 1.32
CA LYS A 89 -12.80 -9.71 0.99
C LYS A 89 -12.15 -9.07 2.22
N ALA A 90 -12.94 -8.85 3.28
CA ALA A 90 -12.40 -8.27 4.52
C ALA A 90 -11.37 -9.18 5.20
N GLU A 91 -11.62 -10.50 5.22
CA GLU A 91 -10.67 -11.48 5.77
C GLU A 91 -9.38 -11.52 4.96
N MET A 92 -9.47 -11.49 3.63
CA MET A 92 -8.30 -11.43 2.76
C MET A 92 -7.45 -10.17 3.01
N ILE A 93 -8.06 -9.01 3.28
CA ILE A 93 -7.34 -7.78 3.64
C ILE A 93 -6.57 -7.96 4.96
N GLU A 94 -7.21 -8.50 5.99
CA GLU A 94 -6.56 -8.74 7.28
C GLU A 94 -5.41 -9.76 7.16
N ILE A 95 -5.60 -10.82 6.39
CA ILE A 95 -4.55 -11.81 6.13
C ILE A 95 -3.39 -11.16 5.37
N ALA A 96 -3.67 -10.37 4.31
CA ALA A 96 -2.65 -9.67 3.54
C ALA A 96 -1.81 -8.74 4.41
N LYS A 97 -2.45 -7.92 5.23
CA LYS A 97 -1.79 -7.03 6.19
C LYS A 97 -0.89 -7.78 7.17
N ASN A 98 -1.38 -8.90 7.73
CA ASN A 98 -0.62 -9.71 8.67
C ASN A 98 0.58 -10.41 8.01
N ILE A 99 0.45 -10.87 6.78
CA ILE A 99 1.56 -11.45 6.01
C ILE A 99 2.60 -10.37 5.68
N GLU A 100 2.17 -9.19 5.22
CA GLU A 100 3.10 -8.09 4.92
C GLU A 100 3.85 -7.63 6.18
N THR A 101 3.18 -7.55 7.33
CA THR A 101 3.81 -7.25 8.63
C THR A 101 4.95 -8.23 8.95
N GLN A 102 4.80 -9.51 8.62
CA GLN A 102 5.85 -10.51 8.83
C GLN A 102 7.03 -10.30 7.86
N VAL A 103 6.78 -9.84 6.64
CA VAL A 103 7.81 -9.52 5.64
C VAL A 103 8.61 -8.29 6.03
N ILE A 104 7.92 -7.19 6.34
CA ILE A 104 8.57 -5.90 6.64
C ILE A 104 9.04 -5.79 8.09
N LYS A 105 8.61 -6.71 8.98
CA LYS A 105 8.94 -6.78 10.42
C LYS A 105 8.60 -5.53 11.23
N VAL A 106 7.64 -4.75 10.74
CA VAL A 106 7.05 -3.57 11.40
C VAL A 106 5.56 -3.55 11.11
N PRO A 107 4.73 -2.86 11.91
CA PRO A 107 3.30 -2.78 11.66
C PRO A 107 3.01 -2.21 10.25
N ALA A 108 2.24 -2.95 9.45
CA ALA A 108 1.79 -2.52 8.13
C ALA A 108 0.59 -1.56 8.26
N GLY A 109 0.55 -0.53 7.41
CA GLY A 109 -0.64 0.28 7.21
C GLY A 109 -1.77 -0.56 6.60
N CYS A 110 -3.01 -0.10 6.71
CA CYS A 110 -4.16 -0.84 6.15
C CYS A 110 -4.77 -0.16 4.92
N GLN A 111 -4.48 1.12 4.67
CA GLN A 111 -5.22 1.94 3.73
C GLN A 111 -5.15 1.46 2.27
N ASP A 112 -3.99 0.96 1.83
CA ASP A 112 -3.73 0.63 0.42
C ASP A 112 -4.46 -0.65 -0.03
N TYR A 113 -4.76 -1.57 0.89
CA TYR A 113 -5.48 -2.81 0.58
C TYR A 113 -6.93 -2.57 0.18
N PHE A 114 -7.59 -1.52 0.72
CA PHE A 114 -8.99 -1.26 0.43
C PHE A 114 -9.23 -0.81 -1.02
N PRO A 115 -8.52 0.18 -1.57
CA PRO A 115 -8.66 0.51 -2.98
C PRO A 115 -8.18 -0.62 -3.89
N ALA A 116 -7.16 -1.41 -3.49
CA ALA A 116 -6.72 -2.58 -4.25
C ALA A 116 -7.81 -3.66 -4.33
N MET A 117 -8.57 -3.89 -3.23
CA MET A 117 -9.62 -4.90 -3.17
C MET A 117 -10.95 -4.44 -3.79
N TYR A 118 -11.33 -3.19 -3.58
CA TYR A 118 -12.66 -2.70 -3.90
C TYR A 118 -12.70 -1.66 -5.03
N GLY A 119 -11.55 -1.09 -5.39
CA GLY A 119 -11.43 -0.02 -6.38
C GLY A 119 -12.02 1.33 -5.93
N GLY A 120 -11.77 2.37 -6.73
CA GLY A 120 -12.31 3.71 -6.54
C GLY A 120 -11.63 4.52 -5.44
N VAL A 121 -12.10 5.76 -5.27
CA VAL A 121 -11.69 6.64 -4.16
C VAL A 121 -12.44 6.24 -2.92
N ARG A 122 -11.72 6.00 -1.82
CA ARG A 122 -12.32 5.42 -0.62
C ARG A 122 -11.91 6.14 0.64
N LYS A 123 -12.88 6.29 1.53
CA LYS A 123 -12.68 6.50 2.94
C LYS A 123 -12.35 5.15 3.59
N VAL A 124 -11.34 5.11 4.42
CA VAL A 124 -10.95 3.95 5.23
C VAL A 124 -10.94 4.38 6.69
N LEU A 125 -11.78 3.73 7.49
CA LEU A 125 -11.97 4.03 8.92
C LEU A 125 -11.48 2.84 9.75
N PRO A 126 -10.22 2.87 10.22
CA PRO A 126 -9.72 1.86 11.13
C PRO A 126 -10.47 1.91 12.45
N GLY A 127 -11.13 0.82 12.82
CA GLY A 127 -11.80 0.64 14.10
C GLY A 127 -11.10 -0.41 14.96
N PHE A 128 -11.55 -0.54 16.21
CA PHE A 128 -10.96 -1.50 17.16
C PHE A 128 -11.18 -2.96 16.74
N ARG A 129 -12.37 -3.29 16.21
CA ARG A 129 -12.73 -4.66 15.83
C ARG A 129 -12.65 -4.91 14.33
N SER A 130 -12.88 -3.90 13.52
CA SER A 130 -12.90 -3.98 12.07
C SER A 130 -12.54 -2.64 11.45
N THR A 131 -12.09 -2.68 10.21
CA THR A 131 -11.90 -1.48 9.40
C THR A 131 -13.08 -1.35 8.45
N GLU A 132 -13.75 -0.20 8.49
CA GLU A 132 -14.86 0.13 7.59
C GLU A 132 -14.35 0.89 6.37
N THR A 133 -15.07 0.80 5.26
CA THR A 133 -14.74 1.54 4.04
C THR A 133 -15.98 1.98 3.29
N GLU A 134 -15.92 3.21 2.80
CA GLU A 134 -16.95 3.84 1.99
C GLU A 134 -16.36 4.35 0.68
N LYS A 135 -17.12 4.25 -0.41
CA LYS A 135 -16.71 4.72 -1.73
C LYS A 135 -17.28 6.10 -2.01
N PHE A 136 -16.43 7.04 -2.42
CA PHE A 136 -16.88 8.32 -2.96
C PHE A 136 -17.33 8.18 -4.42
N ALA A 137 -18.32 8.98 -4.82
CA ALA A 137 -18.83 9.04 -6.19
C ALA A 137 -17.93 9.88 -7.11
N ILE A 138 -16.63 9.56 -7.12
CA ILE A 138 -15.61 10.23 -7.92
C ILE A 138 -15.06 9.23 -8.94
N SER A 139 -15.08 9.60 -10.22
CA SER A 139 -14.58 8.73 -11.29
C SER A 139 -13.05 8.79 -11.40
N PRO A 140 -12.39 7.73 -11.89
CA PRO A 140 -10.95 7.77 -12.20
C PRO A 140 -10.59 8.87 -13.19
N ALA A 141 -11.46 9.16 -14.17
CA ALA A 141 -11.26 10.23 -15.15
C ALA A 141 -11.24 11.62 -14.50
N GLU A 142 -12.04 11.83 -13.48
CA GLU A 142 -12.04 13.07 -12.70
C GLU A 142 -10.73 13.24 -11.93
N LEU A 143 -10.24 12.16 -11.28
CA LEU A 143 -8.96 12.20 -10.59
C LEU A 143 -7.81 12.52 -11.56
N THR A 144 -7.75 11.88 -12.72
CA THR A 144 -6.67 12.11 -13.71
C THR A 144 -6.60 13.53 -14.21
N ARG A 145 -7.72 14.28 -14.20
CA ARG A 145 -7.74 15.71 -14.56
C ARG A 145 -7.17 16.62 -13.46
N HIS A 146 -7.14 16.16 -12.22
CA HIS A 146 -6.75 16.98 -11.07
C HIS A 146 -5.42 16.56 -10.44
N PHE A 147 -4.96 15.33 -10.70
CA PHE A 147 -3.77 14.77 -10.06
C PHE A 147 -2.73 14.33 -11.09
N VAL A 148 -1.48 14.64 -10.81
CA VAL A 148 -0.32 14.14 -11.55
C VAL A 148 0.53 13.31 -10.58
N LEU A 149 0.81 12.07 -10.97
CA LEU A 149 1.75 11.20 -10.26
C LEU A 149 3.16 11.38 -10.84
N CYS A 150 4.12 11.68 -9.98
CA CYS A 150 5.51 11.86 -10.38
C CYS A 150 6.42 10.92 -9.56
N TYR A 151 7.06 9.96 -10.23
CA TYR A 151 8.03 9.08 -9.60
C TYR A 151 9.39 9.75 -9.49
N THR A 152 10.00 9.73 -8.29
CA THR A 152 11.29 10.38 -8.01
C THR A 152 12.49 9.60 -8.55
N GLY A 153 12.30 8.40 -9.10
CA GLY A 153 13.38 7.52 -9.59
C GLY A 153 14.13 6.77 -8.50
N LYS A 154 13.79 6.98 -7.22
CA LYS A 154 14.44 6.31 -6.10
C LYS A 154 13.41 5.68 -5.17
N PRO A 155 13.59 4.41 -4.77
CA PRO A 155 12.73 3.78 -3.77
C PRO A 155 12.89 4.44 -2.40
N ARG A 156 11.81 4.47 -1.62
CA ARG A 156 11.82 4.94 -0.23
C ARG A 156 11.36 3.83 0.71
N ASN A 157 12.07 3.67 1.83
CA ASN A 157 11.63 2.78 2.89
C ASN A 157 10.75 3.55 3.88
N SER A 158 9.43 3.50 3.67
CA SER A 158 8.44 4.16 4.54
C SER A 158 8.20 3.42 5.87
N GLY A 159 8.52 2.13 5.96
CA GLY A 159 8.24 1.29 7.13
C GLY A 159 8.97 1.76 8.39
N ILE A 160 10.24 2.14 8.29
CA ILE A 160 11.04 2.60 9.43
C ILE A 160 10.45 3.88 10.03
N ASN A 161 10.08 4.85 9.20
CA ASN A 161 9.48 6.11 9.65
C ASN A 161 8.13 5.87 10.35
N ASN A 162 7.31 4.95 9.83
CA ASN A 162 6.02 4.62 10.44
C ASN A 162 6.19 4.02 11.84
N TRP A 163 7.18 3.14 12.04
CA TRP A 163 7.45 2.56 13.34
C TRP A 163 7.92 3.61 14.36
N GLU A 164 8.86 4.48 13.98
CA GLU A 164 9.35 5.58 14.81
C GLU A 164 8.22 6.53 15.24
N VAL A 165 7.34 6.90 14.31
CA VAL A 165 6.17 7.75 14.59
C VAL A 165 5.21 7.05 15.55
N THR A 166 4.92 5.77 15.31
CA THR A 166 4.04 4.97 16.18
C THR A 166 4.59 4.89 17.59
N LYS A 167 5.87 4.54 17.73
CA LYS A 167 6.54 4.45 19.03
C LYS A 167 6.48 5.78 19.79
N LYS A 168 6.87 6.88 19.15
CA LYS A 168 6.82 8.22 19.78
C LYS A 168 5.40 8.61 20.18
N SER A 169 4.39 8.20 19.40
CA SER A 169 2.98 8.46 19.76
C SER A 169 2.56 7.68 21.01
N VAL A 170 2.92 6.39 21.08
CA VAL A 170 2.63 5.52 22.23
C VAL A 170 3.37 6.02 23.49
N ASP A 171 4.62 6.45 23.33
CA ASP A 171 5.45 7.04 24.42
C ASP A 171 4.97 8.45 24.85
N GLY A 172 3.86 8.95 24.30
CA GLY A 172 3.24 10.20 24.72
C GLY A 172 3.92 11.48 24.20
N ASN A 173 4.71 11.42 23.12
CA ASN A 173 5.36 12.58 22.53
C ASN A 173 4.32 13.60 22.03
N ARG A 174 4.17 14.71 22.74
CA ARG A 174 3.15 15.74 22.50
C ARG A 174 3.22 16.35 21.11
N THR A 175 4.41 16.53 20.56
CA THR A 175 4.62 17.11 19.22
C THR A 175 4.11 16.14 18.13
N VAL A 176 4.50 14.86 18.20
CA VAL A 176 4.02 13.83 17.25
C VAL A 176 2.51 13.69 17.35
N ILE A 177 1.95 13.59 18.57
CA ILE A 177 0.50 13.48 18.79
C ILE A 177 -0.25 14.67 18.19
N ARG A 178 0.24 15.90 18.38
CA ARG A 178 -0.35 17.10 17.79
C ARG A 178 -0.38 17.05 16.26
N HIS A 179 0.71 16.62 15.63
CA HIS A 179 0.77 16.52 14.15
C HIS A 179 -0.11 15.37 13.63
N LEU A 180 -0.19 14.24 14.32
CA LEU A 180 -1.12 13.16 13.97
C LEU A 180 -2.59 13.62 14.07
N LYS A 181 -2.95 14.41 15.10
CA LYS A 181 -4.28 15.02 15.19
C LYS A 181 -4.55 15.95 14.01
N SER A 182 -3.58 16.80 13.63
CA SER A 182 -3.72 17.68 12.48
C SER A 182 -3.92 16.90 11.16
N ILE A 183 -3.22 15.78 10.98
CA ILE A 183 -3.39 14.90 9.80
C ILE A 183 -4.77 14.25 9.81
N ARG A 184 -5.25 13.78 10.96
CA ARG A 184 -6.62 13.26 11.12
C ARG A 184 -7.66 14.32 10.75
N ASP A 185 -7.51 15.55 11.24
CA ASP A 185 -8.44 16.63 10.97
C ASP A 185 -8.45 16.99 9.47
N CYS A 186 -7.29 16.96 8.80
CA CYS A 186 -7.20 17.07 7.34
C CYS A 186 -7.95 15.93 6.62
N ALA A 187 -7.91 14.71 7.13
CA ALA A 187 -8.66 13.60 6.53
C ALA A 187 -10.18 13.80 6.64
N VAL A 188 -10.67 14.36 7.76
CA VAL A 188 -12.09 14.73 7.93
C VAL A 188 -12.48 15.88 7.00
N GLU A 189 -11.66 16.93 6.89
CA GLU A 189 -11.90 18.03 5.94
C GLU A 189 -11.94 17.50 4.48
N MET A 190 -11.02 16.59 4.14
CA MET A 190 -10.95 15.98 2.81
C MET A 190 -12.19 15.13 2.50
N GLU A 191 -12.67 14.35 3.47
CA GLU A 191 -13.92 13.59 3.36
C GLU A 191 -15.11 14.49 2.98
N GLN A 192 -15.25 15.65 3.65
CA GLN A 192 -16.34 16.58 3.38
C GLN A 192 -16.28 17.12 1.94
N GLU A 193 -15.09 17.51 1.47
CA GLU A 193 -14.92 18.04 0.11
C GLU A 193 -15.11 16.94 -0.95
N LEU A 194 -14.60 15.73 -0.71
CA LEU A 194 -14.81 14.59 -1.61
C LEU A 194 -16.28 14.18 -1.69
N SER A 195 -17.00 14.20 -0.58
CA SER A 195 -18.45 13.90 -0.55
C SER A 195 -19.26 14.91 -1.35
N ARG A 196 -18.78 16.17 -1.48
CA ARG A 196 -19.39 17.22 -2.29
C ARG A 196 -18.89 17.23 -3.73
N GLY A 197 -17.96 16.35 -4.10
CA GLY A 197 -17.29 16.37 -5.43
C GLY A 197 -16.39 17.57 -5.67
N GLN A 198 -15.93 18.25 -4.62
CA GLN A 198 -15.17 19.50 -4.71
C GLN A 198 -13.65 19.26 -4.72
N LEU A 199 -13.13 18.61 -5.77
CA LEU A 199 -11.71 18.23 -5.88
C LEU A 199 -10.75 19.43 -5.83
N LYS A 200 -11.15 20.60 -6.31
CA LYS A 200 -10.31 21.82 -6.28
C LYS A 200 -10.02 22.29 -4.85
N ASN A 201 -10.93 22.03 -3.91
CA ASN A 201 -10.80 22.41 -2.51
C ASN A 201 -9.82 21.52 -1.74
N LEU A 202 -9.35 20.42 -2.34
CA LEU A 202 -8.38 19.54 -1.70
C LEU A 202 -6.98 20.14 -1.58
N ALA A 203 -6.62 21.10 -2.45
CA ALA A 203 -5.26 21.66 -2.49
C ALA A 203 -4.81 22.31 -1.18
N PRO A 204 -5.57 23.18 -0.49
CA PRO A 204 -5.18 23.72 0.81
C PRO A 204 -5.09 22.63 1.87
N ILE A 205 -5.94 21.60 1.82
CA ILE A 205 -5.93 20.47 2.76
C ILE A 205 -4.65 19.65 2.58
N PHE A 206 -4.26 19.35 1.33
CA PHE A 206 -2.98 18.67 1.03
C PHE A 206 -1.78 19.46 1.55
N LYS A 207 -1.75 20.78 1.39
CA LYS A 207 -0.66 21.62 1.93
C LYS A 207 -0.58 21.55 3.46
N LYS A 208 -1.73 21.62 4.14
CA LYS A 208 -1.83 21.53 5.60
C LYS A 208 -1.37 20.15 6.08
N GLU A 209 -1.85 19.10 5.47
CA GLU A 209 -1.48 17.71 5.76
C GLU A 209 0.02 17.48 5.56
N TRP A 210 0.57 17.88 4.41
CA TRP A 210 1.97 17.70 4.09
C TRP A 210 2.89 18.47 5.06
N LYS A 211 2.51 19.67 5.45
CA LYS A 211 3.23 20.44 6.46
C LYS A 211 3.27 19.70 7.81
N ALA A 212 2.15 19.14 8.24
CA ALA A 212 2.08 18.36 9.48
C ALA A 212 2.87 17.04 9.37
N ARG A 213 2.75 16.32 8.26
CA ARG A 213 3.44 15.05 8.02
C ARG A 213 4.95 15.19 8.05
N LYS A 214 5.51 16.24 7.45
CA LYS A 214 6.95 16.50 7.49
C LYS A 214 7.53 16.71 8.91
N GLN A 215 6.68 17.01 9.89
CA GLN A 215 7.07 17.18 11.29
C GLN A 215 7.02 15.90 12.12
N LEU A 216 6.53 14.79 11.56
CA LEU A 216 6.40 13.52 12.31
C LEU A 216 7.75 12.84 12.56
N ALA A 217 8.62 12.83 11.56
CA ALA A 217 9.95 12.24 11.65
C ALA A 217 10.93 12.93 10.68
N PRO A 218 12.25 12.85 10.92
CA PRO A 218 13.26 13.22 9.94
C PRO A 218 13.07 12.43 8.64
N ASN A 219 13.46 13.04 7.52
CA ASN A 219 13.43 12.39 6.19
C ASN A 219 12.03 11.98 5.68
N MET A 220 10.96 12.58 6.22
CA MET A 220 9.61 12.45 5.64
C MET A 220 9.52 13.06 4.23
N SER A 221 10.41 13.98 3.89
CA SER A 221 10.63 14.49 2.53
C SER A 221 12.11 14.38 2.18
N THR A 222 12.41 14.31 0.89
CA THR A 222 13.78 14.40 0.38
C THR A 222 13.99 15.73 -0.35
N PRO A 223 15.23 16.22 -0.48
CA PRO A 223 15.52 17.44 -1.26
C PRO A 223 14.96 17.36 -2.70
N GLN A 224 15.01 16.17 -3.30
CA GLN A 224 14.47 15.93 -4.64
C GLN A 224 12.94 16.07 -4.68
N MET A 225 12.22 15.50 -3.70
CA MET A 225 10.76 15.65 -3.58
C MET A 225 10.37 17.12 -3.39
N ASP A 226 11.05 17.82 -2.48
CA ASP A 226 10.80 19.24 -2.25
C ASP A 226 11.09 20.08 -3.50
N GLN A 227 12.11 19.74 -4.30
CA GLN A 227 12.41 20.40 -5.56
C GLN A 227 11.32 20.14 -6.61
N LEU A 228 10.86 18.90 -6.75
CA LEU A 228 9.77 18.54 -7.67
C LEU A 228 8.47 19.28 -7.31
N ILE A 229 8.10 19.29 -6.03
CA ILE A 229 6.93 20.02 -5.56
C ILE A 229 7.06 21.52 -5.85
N ARG A 230 8.20 22.14 -5.53
CA ARG A 230 8.44 23.56 -5.85
C ARG A 230 8.36 23.85 -7.35
N SER A 231 8.90 22.95 -8.17
CA SER A 231 8.86 23.12 -9.63
C SER A 231 7.45 22.98 -10.18
N ALA A 232 6.67 22.02 -9.69
CA ALA A 232 5.26 21.85 -10.03
C ALA A 232 4.43 23.08 -9.63
N MET A 233 4.64 23.61 -8.41
CA MET A 233 3.97 24.81 -7.92
C MET A 233 4.26 26.03 -8.80
N LYS A 234 5.50 26.21 -9.28
CA LYS A 234 5.87 27.28 -10.21
C LYS A 234 5.19 27.14 -11.58
N LYS A 235 4.76 25.93 -11.95
CA LYS A 235 4.05 25.63 -13.20
C LYS A 235 2.52 25.57 -13.05
N GLY A 236 1.99 25.98 -11.90
CA GLY A 236 0.55 26.10 -11.67
C GLY A 236 -0.08 24.96 -10.86
N ALA A 237 0.69 23.99 -10.36
CA ALA A 237 0.14 23.04 -9.40
C ALA A 237 -0.32 23.78 -8.14
N LEU A 238 -1.48 23.41 -7.62
CA LEU A 238 -2.05 24.04 -6.43
C LEU A 238 -1.49 23.47 -5.12
N ALA A 239 -1.07 22.20 -5.13
CA ALA A 239 -0.44 21.52 -4.00
C ALA A 239 0.45 20.37 -4.50
N GLY A 240 1.31 19.84 -3.61
CA GLY A 240 2.07 18.62 -3.81
C GLY A 240 2.42 17.97 -2.49
N LYS A 241 2.46 16.64 -2.48
CA LYS A 241 2.90 15.82 -1.34
C LYS A 241 3.46 14.49 -1.84
N ASP A 242 4.12 13.71 -0.97
CA ASP A 242 4.43 12.32 -1.24
C ASP A 242 3.28 11.38 -0.88
#